data_8484b640eae5440bcb1e8a94b25e257a
#
_entry.id   8484b640eae5440bcb1e8a94b25e257a
#
_cell.length_a   1.000
_cell.length_b   1.000
_cell.length_c   1.000
_cell.angle_alpha   90.00
_cell.angle_beta   90.00
_cell.angle_gamma   90.00
#
_symmetry.space_group_name_H-M   'P 1'
#
loop_
_entity.id
_entity.type
_entity.pdbx_description
1 polymer ?
#
loop_
_entity_poly.entity_id
_entity_poly.type
_entity_poly.pdbx_seq_one_letter_code
_entity_poly.pdbx_strand_id
1 'polypeptide(L)'
;MANDFGEVQVFATEARRKTLSVEVHPTGQVVLRAPLGCSDDRIRAVLAKRERWIAEQRAFFQRFEPRTPQRAWVIGESHLHLGKRYKLRCEQGMEEGVCLHVNDLVVRLNPGQEIAPARVEALVLRWRHEEAKVVLAQQLKQCLQHYRFSGFAAPHLRVQLLIKRWGSLSPQGTMT
;
A
#
# COMPACT_ATOMS: atom_id res chain seq x y z
N MET A 1 -0.43 29.36 9.13
CA MET A 1 0.30 30.42 8.43
C MET A 1 0.39 29.98 6.96
N ALA A 2 -0.22 30.74 6.06
CA ALA A 2 -0.09 30.51 4.63
C ALA A 2 1.28 31.01 4.19
N ASN A 3 2.15 30.10 3.86
CA ASN A 3 3.43 30.38 3.22
C ASN A 3 3.31 29.96 1.75
N ASP A 4 4.21 30.41 0.87
CA ASP A 4 4.32 30.06 -0.56
C ASP A 4 4.34 28.53 -0.83
N PHE A 5 4.49 27.72 0.20
CA PHE A 5 4.49 26.24 0.16
C PHE A 5 3.10 25.60 0.25
N GLY A 6 2.01 26.39 0.30
CA GLY A 6 0.67 25.87 0.62
C GLY A 6 0.58 25.42 2.10
N GLU A 7 -0.47 24.65 2.42
CA GLU A 7 -0.70 24.17 3.78
C GLU A 7 0.35 23.13 4.19
N VAL A 8 1.28 23.52 5.09
CA VAL A 8 2.28 22.62 5.67
C VAL A 8 1.79 22.18 7.04
N GLN A 9 1.62 20.86 7.21
CA GLN A 9 1.31 20.29 8.52
C GLN A 9 2.60 20.03 9.30
N VAL A 10 2.71 20.60 10.50
CA VAL A 10 3.85 20.41 11.38
C VAL A 10 3.47 19.48 12.53
N PHE A 11 4.17 18.36 12.64
CA PHE A 11 4.03 17.43 13.77
C PHE A 11 5.27 17.47 14.65
N ALA A 12 5.10 17.92 15.89
CA ALA A 12 6.12 17.84 16.92
C ALA A 12 6.05 16.46 17.62
N THR A 13 7.20 15.81 17.83
CA THR A 13 7.27 14.48 18.47
C THR A 13 8.50 14.34 19.35
N GLU A 14 8.33 13.72 20.51
CA GLU A 14 9.42 13.35 21.43
C GLU A 14 10.36 12.29 20.88
N ALA A 15 9.87 11.44 19.97
CA ALA A 15 10.66 10.37 19.35
C ALA A 15 11.85 10.90 18.52
N ARG A 16 11.86 12.19 18.16
CA ARG A 16 12.94 12.84 17.41
C ARG A 16 13.68 13.85 18.27
N ARG A 17 14.91 13.55 18.62
CA ARG A 17 15.72 14.43 19.48
C ARG A 17 16.42 15.56 18.75
N LYS A 18 16.79 15.42 17.47
CA LYS A 18 17.65 16.41 16.76
C LYS A 18 17.28 16.67 15.29
N THR A 19 16.54 15.80 14.62
CA THR A 19 16.36 15.86 13.17
C THR A 19 14.96 16.32 12.76
N LEU A 20 14.90 17.22 11.76
CA LEU A 20 13.67 17.54 11.06
C LEU A 20 13.57 16.68 9.79
N SER A 21 12.40 16.19 9.48
CA SER A 21 12.13 15.57 8.18
C SER A 21 10.96 16.27 7.50
N VAL A 22 11.10 16.44 6.19
CA VAL A 22 10.05 16.95 5.31
C VAL A 22 9.61 15.79 4.44
N GLU A 23 8.32 15.54 4.42
CA GLU A 23 7.65 14.50 3.63
C GLU A 23 6.66 15.19 2.68
N VAL A 24 6.65 14.81 1.41
CA VAL A 24 5.64 15.24 0.45
C VAL A 24 4.76 14.03 0.15
N HIS A 25 3.49 14.15 0.50
CA HIS A 25 2.53 13.11 0.24
C HIS A 25 2.07 13.14 -1.23
N PRO A 26 1.61 12.01 -1.75
CA PRO A 26 1.08 11.97 -3.11
C PRO A 26 -0.05 12.99 -3.36
N THR A 27 -0.82 13.39 -2.35
CA THR A 27 -1.84 14.47 -2.43
C THR A 27 -1.27 15.87 -2.65
N GLY A 28 0.07 16.02 -2.69
CA GLY A 28 0.73 17.33 -2.71
C GLY A 28 0.88 17.97 -1.33
N GLN A 29 0.31 17.36 -0.27
CA GLN A 29 0.42 17.83 1.10
C GLN A 29 1.86 17.69 1.59
N VAL A 30 2.37 18.73 2.25
CA VAL A 30 3.70 18.75 2.87
C VAL A 30 3.57 18.51 4.36
N VAL A 31 4.27 17.52 4.87
CA VAL A 31 4.31 17.17 6.29
C VAL A 31 5.73 17.38 6.82
N LEU A 32 5.88 18.20 7.85
CA LEU A 32 7.15 18.39 8.54
C LEU A 32 7.07 17.75 9.94
N ARG A 33 8.02 16.87 10.23
CA ARG A 33 8.17 16.28 11.56
C ARG A 33 9.37 16.90 12.25
N ALA A 34 9.11 17.54 13.39
CA ALA A 34 10.11 18.26 14.18
C ALA A 34 10.24 17.69 15.60
N PRO A 35 11.38 17.88 16.29
CA PRO A 35 11.49 17.71 17.73
C PRO A 35 10.55 18.65 18.49
N LEU A 36 10.13 18.27 19.69
CA LEU A 36 9.43 19.18 20.59
C LEU A 36 10.31 20.42 20.88
N GLY A 37 9.68 21.59 20.90
CA GLY A 37 10.39 22.86 21.15
C GLY A 37 11.24 23.37 19.99
N CYS A 38 11.09 22.82 18.79
CA CYS A 38 11.76 23.35 17.61
C CYS A 38 11.21 24.74 17.25
N SER A 39 12.09 25.74 17.08
CA SER A 39 11.70 27.11 16.76
C SER A 39 11.12 27.20 15.34
N ASP A 40 10.15 28.10 15.15
CA ASP A 40 9.54 28.39 13.85
C ASP A 40 10.57 28.87 12.81
N ASP A 41 11.59 29.60 13.22
CA ASP A 41 12.65 30.04 12.31
C ASP A 41 13.46 28.87 11.76
N ARG A 42 13.73 27.86 12.58
CA ARG A 42 14.41 26.64 12.14
C ARG A 42 13.53 25.83 11.18
N ILE A 43 12.23 25.77 11.45
CA ILE A 43 11.26 25.12 10.56
C ILE A 43 11.22 25.84 9.20
N ARG A 44 11.11 27.18 9.21
CA ARG A 44 11.10 27.99 7.98
C ARG A 44 12.40 27.84 7.19
N ALA A 45 13.55 27.87 7.84
CA ALA A 45 14.86 27.69 7.19
C ALA A 45 14.98 26.31 6.50
N VAL A 46 14.46 25.23 7.12
CA VAL A 46 14.46 23.90 6.52
C VAL A 46 13.51 23.83 5.33
N LEU A 47 12.32 24.40 5.41
CA LEU A 47 11.36 24.46 4.31
C LEU A 47 11.94 25.26 3.12
N ALA A 48 12.50 26.43 3.37
CA ALA A 48 13.14 27.26 2.33
C ALA A 48 14.28 26.49 1.63
N LYS A 49 15.14 25.83 2.40
CA LYS A 49 16.22 25.00 1.83
C LYS A 49 15.71 23.85 0.98
N ARG A 50 14.49 23.36 1.23
CA ARG A 50 13.89 22.22 0.54
C ARG A 50 12.84 22.62 -0.50
N GLU A 51 12.63 23.91 -0.73
CA GLU A 51 11.59 24.45 -1.61
C GLU A 51 11.60 23.79 -3.00
N ARG A 52 12.74 23.83 -3.67
CA ARG A 52 12.90 23.21 -4.99
C ARG A 52 12.57 21.73 -4.98
N TRP A 53 13.06 20.98 -4.00
CA TRP A 53 12.78 19.57 -3.86
C TRP A 53 11.29 19.30 -3.60
N ILE A 54 10.61 20.13 -2.79
CA ILE A 54 9.17 20.03 -2.54
C ILE A 54 8.40 20.22 -3.86
N ALA A 55 8.77 21.23 -4.65
CA ALA A 55 8.15 21.50 -5.95
C ALA A 55 8.36 20.34 -6.93
N GLU A 56 9.57 19.77 -7.01
CA GLU A 56 9.90 18.62 -7.82
C GLU A 56 9.09 17.38 -7.42
N GLN A 57 8.92 17.12 -6.10
CA GLN A 57 8.10 16.01 -5.61
C GLN A 57 6.62 16.20 -5.92
N ARG A 58 6.08 17.41 -5.77
CA ARG A 58 4.69 17.72 -6.15
C ARG A 58 4.46 17.50 -7.64
N ALA A 59 5.34 18.02 -8.48
CA ALA A 59 5.28 17.83 -9.94
C ALA A 59 5.38 16.33 -10.31
N PHE A 60 6.23 15.57 -9.62
CA PHE A 60 6.32 14.13 -9.80
C PHE A 60 4.98 13.44 -9.51
N PHE A 61 4.33 13.75 -8.40
CA PHE A 61 3.04 13.13 -8.04
C PHE A 61 1.89 13.58 -8.96
N GLN A 62 1.90 14.82 -9.44
CA GLN A 62 0.90 15.33 -10.39
C GLN A 62 0.88 14.54 -11.73
N ARG A 63 2.00 13.97 -12.14
CA ARG A 63 2.08 13.13 -13.35
C ARG A 63 1.21 11.88 -13.27
N PHE A 64 0.78 11.49 -12.09
CA PHE A 64 -0.07 10.31 -11.83
C PHE A 64 -1.53 10.68 -11.55
N GLU A 65 -1.93 11.90 -11.84
CA GLU A 65 -3.33 12.32 -11.78
C GLU A 65 -4.06 12.04 -13.12
N PRO A 66 -5.33 11.64 -13.12
CA PRO A 66 -6.15 11.35 -11.94
C PRO A 66 -5.76 10.00 -11.31
N ARG A 67 -5.77 9.94 -9.99
CA ARG A 67 -5.49 8.70 -9.26
C ARG A 67 -6.64 7.72 -9.40
N THR A 68 -6.30 6.44 -9.30
CA THR A 68 -7.33 5.41 -9.14
C THR A 68 -8.18 5.72 -7.90
N PRO A 69 -9.50 5.92 -8.04
CA PRO A 69 -10.36 6.20 -6.91
C PRO A 69 -10.32 5.05 -5.90
N GLN A 70 -10.57 5.39 -4.64
CA GLN A 70 -10.69 4.37 -3.59
C GLN A 70 -11.79 3.37 -3.95
N ARG A 71 -11.57 2.10 -3.68
CA ARG A 71 -12.53 1.04 -3.99
C ARG A 71 -13.79 1.22 -3.16
N ALA A 72 -14.94 1.14 -3.83
CA ALA A 72 -16.24 1.21 -3.19
C ALA A 72 -16.78 -0.17 -2.80
N TRP A 73 -16.18 -1.23 -3.33
CA TRP A 73 -16.56 -2.64 -3.09
C TRP A 73 -18.02 -2.95 -3.47
N VAL A 74 -18.47 -2.33 -4.55
CA VAL A 74 -19.84 -2.51 -5.10
C VAL A 74 -19.84 -3.44 -6.30
N ILE A 75 -20.97 -4.09 -6.53
CA ILE A 75 -21.16 -4.99 -7.67
C ILE A 75 -20.88 -4.25 -8.99
N GLY A 76 -20.16 -4.90 -9.91
CA GLY A 76 -19.74 -4.35 -11.19
C GLY A 76 -18.43 -3.56 -11.15
N GLU A 77 -17.89 -3.24 -9.97
CA GLU A 77 -16.59 -2.59 -9.85
C GLU A 77 -15.48 -3.47 -10.41
N SER A 78 -14.52 -2.86 -11.11
CA SER A 78 -13.39 -3.60 -11.69
C SER A 78 -12.23 -3.74 -10.70
N HIS A 79 -11.78 -4.95 -10.46
CA HIS A 79 -10.65 -5.28 -9.61
C HIS A 79 -9.53 -5.92 -10.40
N LEU A 80 -8.28 -5.50 -10.12
CA LEU A 80 -7.10 -6.14 -10.68
C LEU A 80 -6.66 -7.32 -9.81
N HIS A 81 -6.34 -8.44 -10.45
CA HIS A 81 -5.68 -9.58 -9.83
C HIS A 81 -4.68 -10.17 -10.82
N LEU A 82 -3.40 -10.23 -10.44
CA LEU A 82 -2.28 -10.70 -11.27
C LEU A 82 -2.27 -10.10 -12.70
N GLY A 83 -2.50 -8.78 -12.81
CA GLY A 83 -2.51 -8.05 -14.09
C GLY A 83 -3.80 -8.16 -14.91
N LYS A 84 -4.72 -9.04 -14.56
CA LYS A 84 -6.01 -9.20 -15.24
C LYS A 84 -7.12 -8.46 -14.49
N ARG A 85 -8.06 -7.87 -15.25
CA ARG A 85 -9.25 -7.20 -14.69
C ARG A 85 -10.38 -8.18 -14.53
N TYR A 86 -11.05 -8.12 -13.36
CA TYR A 86 -12.25 -8.91 -13.03
C TYR A 86 -13.34 -7.97 -12.55
N LYS A 87 -14.59 -8.24 -12.90
CA LYS A 87 -15.76 -7.53 -12.37
C LYS A 87 -16.21 -8.16 -11.07
N LEU A 88 -16.44 -7.37 -10.05
CA LEU A 88 -16.96 -7.84 -8.78
C LEU A 88 -18.41 -8.28 -8.94
N ARG A 89 -18.69 -9.53 -8.54
CA ARG A 89 -20.03 -10.10 -8.44
C ARG A 89 -20.24 -10.62 -7.03
N CYS A 90 -21.44 -10.46 -6.52
CA CYS A 90 -21.84 -11.04 -5.24
C CYS A 90 -23.02 -11.97 -5.47
N GLU A 91 -22.97 -13.14 -4.88
CA GLU A 91 -24.03 -14.14 -4.93
C GLU A 91 -24.24 -14.76 -3.54
N GLN A 92 -25.41 -15.31 -3.30
CA GLN A 92 -25.67 -16.11 -2.10
C GLN A 92 -25.33 -17.56 -2.37
N GLY A 93 -24.71 -18.24 -1.41
CA GLY A 93 -24.33 -19.64 -1.52
C GLY A 93 -24.18 -20.29 -0.16
N MET A 94 -24.15 -21.62 -0.14
CA MET A 94 -24.04 -22.40 1.11
C MET A 94 -22.72 -22.21 1.85
N GLU A 95 -21.66 -21.84 1.12
CA GLU A 95 -20.34 -21.59 1.69
C GLU A 95 -19.86 -20.17 1.33
N GLU A 96 -19.49 -19.43 2.36
CA GLU A 96 -18.88 -18.10 2.20
C GLU A 96 -17.48 -18.22 1.62
N GLY A 97 -17.19 -17.45 0.59
CA GLY A 97 -15.87 -17.47 -0.03
C GLY A 97 -15.72 -16.49 -1.17
N VAL A 98 -14.54 -16.51 -1.76
CA VAL A 98 -14.20 -15.69 -2.94
C VAL A 98 -13.52 -16.61 -3.96
N CYS A 99 -13.89 -16.49 -5.22
CA CYS A 99 -13.22 -17.18 -6.31
C CYS A 99 -13.20 -16.34 -7.60
N LEU A 100 -12.33 -16.71 -8.52
CA LEU A 100 -12.30 -16.15 -9.87
C LEU A 100 -13.08 -17.07 -10.80
N HIS A 101 -13.97 -16.51 -11.59
CA HIS A 101 -14.70 -17.23 -12.61
C HIS A 101 -14.70 -16.42 -13.91
N VAL A 102 -14.01 -16.92 -14.93
CA VAL A 102 -13.85 -16.28 -16.25
C VAL A 102 -13.33 -14.85 -16.16
N ASN A 103 -14.20 -13.85 -16.04
CA ASN A 103 -13.89 -12.43 -15.94
C ASN A 103 -14.46 -11.80 -14.67
N ASP A 104 -14.98 -12.60 -13.76
CA ASP A 104 -15.62 -12.14 -12.53
C ASP A 104 -14.81 -12.54 -11.30
N LEU A 105 -14.74 -11.63 -10.34
CA LEU A 105 -14.35 -11.87 -8.96
C LEU A 105 -15.64 -12.12 -8.20
N VAL A 106 -15.93 -13.36 -7.92
CA VAL A 106 -17.21 -13.78 -7.31
C VAL A 106 -17.03 -13.88 -5.80
N VAL A 107 -17.84 -13.12 -5.07
CA VAL A 107 -17.94 -13.18 -3.60
C VAL A 107 -19.22 -13.88 -3.24
N ARG A 108 -19.11 -15.02 -2.56
CA ARG A 108 -20.26 -15.77 -2.02
C ARG A 108 -20.47 -15.41 -0.57
N LEU A 109 -21.71 -15.14 -0.23
CA LEU A 109 -22.18 -14.83 1.11
C LEU A 109 -23.20 -15.88 1.54
N ASN A 110 -23.26 -16.19 2.82
CA ASN A 110 -24.27 -17.12 3.32
C ASN A 110 -25.68 -16.58 3.09
N PRO A 111 -26.68 -17.45 2.91
CA PRO A 111 -28.06 -17.02 2.70
C PRO A 111 -28.56 -16.10 3.83
N GLY A 112 -29.24 -15.04 3.46
CA GLY A 112 -29.77 -14.04 4.41
C GLY A 112 -28.76 -13.00 4.90
N GLN A 113 -27.50 -13.08 4.51
CA GLN A 113 -26.52 -12.00 4.80
C GLN A 113 -26.67 -10.86 3.81
N GLU A 114 -26.58 -9.62 4.33
CA GLU A 114 -26.56 -8.41 3.53
C GLU A 114 -25.24 -8.28 2.75
N ILE A 115 -25.33 -7.85 1.50
CA ILE A 115 -24.15 -7.54 0.66
C ILE A 115 -23.63 -6.15 1.04
N ALA A 116 -23.02 -6.05 2.23
CA ALA A 116 -22.42 -4.80 2.68
C ALA A 116 -20.99 -4.63 2.11
N PRO A 117 -20.62 -3.46 1.57
CA PRO A 117 -19.29 -3.19 1.01
C PRO A 117 -18.14 -3.58 1.95
N ALA A 118 -18.23 -3.28 3.23
CA ALA A 118 -17.21 -3.63 4.22
C ALA A 118 -17.03 -5.16 4.38
N ARG A 119 -18.12 -5.94 4.26
CA ARG A 119 -18.05 -7.40 4.30
C ARG A 119 -17.38 -7.94 3.05
N VAL A 120 -17.76 -7.43 1.88
CA VAL A 120 -17.17 -7.80 0.59
C VAL A 120 -15.66 -7.50 0.60
N GLU A 121 -15.26 -6.32 1.05
CA GLU A 121 -13.86 -5.94 1.22
C GLU A 121 -13.10 -6.94 2.09
N ALA A 122 -13.61 -7.22 3.28
CA ALA A 122 -12.96 -8.15 4.22
C ALA A 122 -12.75 -9.54 3.62
N LEU A 123 -13.75 -10.07 2.91
CA LEU A 123 -13.66 -11.37 2.23
C LEU A 123 -12.63 -11.36 1.11
N VAL A 124 -12.65 -10.35 0.26
CA VAL A 124 -11.69 -10.25 -0.86
C VAL A 124 -10.27 -10.04 -0.35
N LEU A 125 -10.06 -9.23 0.69
CA LEU A 125 -8.73 -9.02 1.26
C LEU A 125 -8.19 -10.31 1.91
N ARG A 126 -9.02 -11.06 2.63
CA ARG A 126 -8.66 -12.37 3.19
C ARG A 126 -8.28 -13.36 2.09
N TRP A 127 -9.11 -13.48 1.06
CA TRP A 127 -8.84 -14.35 -0.08
C TRP A 127 -7.54 -13.96 -0.79
N ARG A 128 -7.32 -12.67 -1.05
CA ARG A 128 -6.06 -12.19 -1.67
C ARG A 128 -4.83 -12.53 -0.84
N HIS A 129 -4.95 -12.50 0.49
CA HIS A 129 -3.86 -12.88 1.36
C HIS A 129 -3.51 -14.37 1.24
N GLU A 130 -4.51 -15.25 1.18
CA GLU A 130 -4.29 -16.69 0.98
C GLU A 130 -3.73 -16.99 -0.43
N GLU A 131 -4.29 -16.37 -1.46
CA GLU A 131 -3.76 -16.46 -2.83
C GLU A 131 -2.30 -15.98 -2.91
N ALA A 132 -1.96 -14.89 -2.23
CA ALA A 132 -0.58 -14.37 -2.20
C ALA A 132 0.39 -15.40 -1.61
N LYS A 133 0.00 -16.16 -0.60
CA LYS A 133 0.86 -17.24 -0.04
C LYS A 133 1.18 -18.29 -1.10
N VAL A 134 0.18 -18.71 -1.86
CA VAL A 134 0.34 -19.73 -2.92
C VAL A 134 1.21 -19.19 -4.06
N VAL A 135 0.83 -18.02 -4.59
CA VAL A 135 1.50 -17.42 -5.75
C VAL A 135 2.95 -17.06 -5.43
N LEU A 136 3.20 -16.40 -4.29
CA LEU A 136 4.56 -16.00 -3.92
C LEU A 136 5.45 -17.20 -3.59
N ALA A 137 4.91 -18.25 -2.97
CA ALA A 137 5.66 -19.49 -2.75
C ALA A 137 6.06 -20.17 -4.08
N GLN A 138 5.14 -20.19 -5.04
CA GLN A 138 5.42 -20.74 -6.37
C GLN A 138 6.46 -19.90 -7.12
N GLN A 139 6.34 -18.57 -7.10
CA GLN A 139 7.31 -17.67 -7.72
C GLN A 139 8.69 -17.78 -7.08
N LEU A 140 8.75 -17.85 -5.74
CA LEU A 140 10.02 -18.08 -5.03
C LEU A 140 10.67 -19.39 -5.46
N LYS A 141 9.89 -20.48 -5.54
CA LYS A 141 10.40 -21.78 -6.01
C LYS A 141 10.98 -21.68 -7.42
N GLN A 142 10.31 -20.98 -8.34
CA GLN A 142 10.79 -20.78 -9.71
C GLN A 142 12.08 -19.94 -9.72
N CYS A 143 12.15 -18.86 -8.96
CA CYS A 143 13.37 -18.05 -8.84
C CYS A 143 14.53 -18.88 -8.31
N LEU A 144 14.32 -19.66 -7.26
CA LEU A 144 15.37 -20.51 -6.69
C LEU A 144 15.87 -21.59 -7.66
N GLN A 145 14.98 -22.15 -8.49
CA GLN A 145 15.37 -23.08 -9.56
C GLN A 145 16.28 -22.41 -10.59
N HIS A 146 15.99 -21.16 -10.93
CA HIS A 146 16.80 -20.39 -11.87
C HIS A 146 18.19 -20.05 -11.29
N TYR A 147 18.26 -19.73 -9.99
CA TYR A 147 19.51 -19.34 -9.30
C TYR A 147 20.15 -20.46 -8.48
N ARG A 148 19.77 -21.72 -8.68
CA ARG A 148 20.27 -22.89 -7.89
C ARG A 148 21.79 -23.05 -7.85
N PHE A 149 22.50 -22.54 -8.86
CA PHE A 149 23.97 -22.60 -8.91
C PHE A 149 24.68 -21.53 -8.07
N SER A 150 23.94 -20.59 -7.48
CA SER A 150 24.49 -19.48 -6.72
C SER A 150 24.80 -19.81 -5.26
N GLY A 151 24.55 -21.04 -4.81
CA GLY A 151 24.82 -21.48 -3.43
C GLY A 151 23.98 -20.83 -2.34
N PHE A 152 22.91 -20.12 -2.71
CA PHE A 152 22.02 -19.46 -1.75
C PHE A 152 21.11 -20.47 -1.06
N ALA A 153 21.00 -20.36 0.27
CA ALA A 153 19.96 -21.05 1.01
C ALA A 153 18.58 -20.43 0.68
N ALA A 154 17.55 -21.29 0.55
CA ALA A 154 16.19 -20.83 0.32
C ALA A 154 15.72 -19.97 1.50
N PRO A 155 15.26 -18.72 1.27
CA PRO A 155 14.74 -17.89 2.34
C PRO A 155 13.40 -18.43 2.86
N HIS A 156 13.14 -18.18 4.14
CA HIS A 156 11.83 -18.44 4.72
C HIS A 156 10.84 -17.36 4.26
N LEU A 157 9.81 -17.76 3.52
CA LEU A 157 8.79 -16.84 3.02
C LEU A 157 7.73 -16.54 4.10
N ARG A 158 7.55 -15.26 4.41
CA ARG A 158 6.49 -14.75 5.28
C ARG A 158 5.63 -13.74 4.49
N VAL A 159 4.37 -14.06 4.25
CA VAL A 159 3.45 -13.15 3.56
C VAL A 159 2.70 -12.30 4.57
N GLN A 160 2.78 -10.98 4.43
CA GLN A 160 2.05 -10.03 5.27
C GLN A 160 1.79 -8.73 4.51
N LEU A 161 0.81 -7.95 4.97
CA LEU A 161 0.52 -6.64 4.40
C LEU A 161 1.63 -5.65 4.77
N LEU A 162 2.29 -5.08 3.76
CA LEU A 162 3.31 -4.06 3.92
C LEU A 162 2.79 -2.72 3.36
N ILE A 163 2.87 -1.64 4.16
CA ILE A 163 2.36 -0.32 3.78
C ILE A 163 3.44 0.54 3.12
N LYS A 164 4.70 0.41 3.56
CA LYS A 164 5.80 1.33 3.17
C LYS A 164 6.84 0.73 2.22
N ARG A 165 6.76 -0.56 1.93
CA ARG A 165 7.74 -1.28 1.10
C ARG A 165 7.10 -2.47 0.41
N TRP A 166 7.68 -2.90 -0.69
CA TRP A 166 7.21 -4.05 -1.46
C TRP A 166 7.59 -5.39 -0.84
N GLY A 167 8.69 -5.41 -0.09
CA GLY A 167 9.21 -6.58 0.56
C GLY A 167 10.50 -6.27 1.32
N SER A 168 11.02 -7.25 2.02
CA SER A 168 12.31 -7.19 2.69
C SER A 168 12.91 -8.57 2.85
N LEU A 169 14.24 -8.65 2.93
CA LEU A 169 14.97 -9.85 3.32
C LEU A 169 15.76 -9.52 4.59
N SER A 170 15.55 -10.31 5.63
CA SER A 170 16.29 -10.15 6.89
C SER A 170 17.65 -10.83 6.81
N PRO A 171 18.63 -10.44 7.65
CA PRO A 171 19.92 -11.15 7.74
C PRO A 171 19.78 -12.63 8.11
N GLN A 172 18.69 -13.02 8.76
CA GLN A 172 18.36 -14.39 9.14
C GLN A 172 17.68 -15.18 8.01
N GLY A 173 17.58 -14.60 6.80
CA GLY A 173 17.02 -15.28 5.65
C GLY A 173 15.49 -15.30 5.60
N THR A 174 14.78 -14.42 6.33
CA THR A 174 13.33 -14.29 6.19
C THR A 174 12.99 -13.26 5.13
N MET A 175 12.31 -13.68 4.08
CA MET A 175 11.73 -12.85 3.02
C MET A 175 10.28 -12.51 3.38
N THR A 176 9.95 -11.21 3.38
CA THR A 176 8.60 -10.72 3.67
C THR A 176 8.07 -9.94 2.49
#